data_85b000b1316e0bacb86abc9c92e18338
#
_entry.id   85b000b1316e0bacb86abc9c92e18338
#
_cell.length_a   1.000
_cell.length_b   1.000
_cell.length_c   1.000
_cell.angle_alpha   90.00
_cell.angle_beta   90.00
_cell.angle_gamma   90.00
#
_symmetry.space_group_name_H-M   'P 1'
#
loop_
_entity.id
_entity.type
_entity.pdbx_description
1 polymer ?
#
loop_
_entity_poly.entity_id
_entity_poly.type
_entity_poly.pdbx_seq_one_letter_code
_entity_poly.pdbx_strand_id
1 'polypeptide(L)'
;MDLQKLWKTVLVEIELLVSKPIFQTQFSQSELVSLDKNVAKVGFPNSMIRNLVEMRHYSLIKNILDQHTGQNNSVVFVVSSVKQKMTTKEAGPLFARGPETTKGEMEITAKRLHIRPEYTFSSFAVSTSNQIAYAAATAVAKTPGAAYNPLFFYGGVGVGKTHLMHAVANQLLKEKPGSKIVYCMGEEFLNEIVEAIQTKTARQFKQKYRTADLLLVDDVQFIAGKNTAQEEFFHTFNAVHRDGGQIILTSDKAPEEISRLEDRLRSRFEGGLTVDISPPDFELRTAIVNIKAAGVGFELSPEASRVIAANLTDTRSIEGFLKRVSTEITARPGTGLTPEFISSLLSAKIKTNVAVGGENQKTKKQVTPQEVLEAVALHFNIKSTALKGPKRDRPIARPRQVVMYLCKTELRMTLDDVGGLLGGRDHTTVMYGADFITSEISTNMRLRDSVEGIKKDLWG
;
A
#
# COMPACT_ATOMS: atom_id res chain seq x y z
N MET A 1 -40.16 -25.84 -10.14
CA MET A 1 -39.53 -25.75 -8.82
C MET A 1 -39.03 -24.32 -8.60
N ASP A 2 -39.33 -23.69 -7.46
CA ASP A 2 -38.90 -22.31 -7.21
C ASP A 2 -37.41 -22.34 -6.85
N LEU A 3 -36.57 -21.86 -7.78
CA LEU A 3 -35.09 -21.86 -7.63
C LEU A 3 -34.63 -21.08 -6.41
N GLN A 4 -35.35 -20.01 -6.04
CA GLN A 4 -34.99 -19.19 -4.87
C GLN A 4 -35.27 -19.92 -3.55
N LYS A 5 -36.37 -20.67 -3.48
CA LYS A 5 -36.69 -21.48 -2.29
C LYS A 5 -35.70 -22.62 -2.14
N LEU A 6 -35.40 -23.33 -3.24
CA LEU A 6 -34.41 -24.38 -3.24
C LEU A 6 -33.07 -23.89 -2.73
N TRP A 7 -32.57 -22.77 -3.29
CA TRP A 7 -31.27 -22.22 -2.90
C TRP A 7 -31.21 -21.77 -1.45
N LYS A 8 -32.30 -21.17 -0.93
CA LYS A 8 -32.37 -20.84 0.49
C LYS A 8 -32.25 -22.05 1.40
N THR A 9 -32.87 -23.18 1.04
CA THR A 9 -32.74 -24.39 1.80
C THR A 9 -31.32 -24.95 1.78
N VAL A 10 -30.68 -24.94 0.59
CA VAL A 10 -29.28 -25.32 0.43
C VAL A 10 -28.36 -24.43 1.26
N LEU A 11 -28.58 -23.12 1.29
CA LEU A 11 -27.80 -22.18 2.09
C LEU A 11 -27.91 -22.44 3.59
N VAL A 12 -29.07 -22.80 4.10
CA VAL A 12 -29.27 -23.15 5.52
C VAL A 12 -28.43 -24.38 5.89
N GLU A 13 -28.38 -25.40 5.04
CA GLU A 13 -27.52 -26.55 5.27
C GLU A 13 -26.02 -26.23 5.17
N ILE A 14 -25.63 -25.43 4.20
CA ILE A 14 -24.24 -24.97 4.10
C ILE A 14 -23.84 -24.19 5.36
N GLU A 15 -24.71 -23.33 5.90
CA GLU A 15 -24.45 -22.57 7.13
C GLU A 15 -24.19 -23.46 8.35
N LEU A 16 -24.80 -24.62 8.41
CA LEU A 16 -24.57 -25.62 9.48
C LEU A 16 -23.24 -26.36 9.32
N LEU A 17 -22.72 -26.48 8.09
CA LEU A 17 -21.55 -27.30 7.77
C LEU A 17 -20.25 -26.49 7.63
N VAL A 18 -20.33 -25.17 7.48
CA VAL A 18 -19.16 -24.29 7.39
C VAL A 18 -19.13 -23.33 8.58
N SER A 19 -17.95 -22.76 8.87
CA SER A 19 -17.87 -21.74 9.92
C SER A 19 -18.61 -20.47 9.53
N LYS A 20 -19.19 -19.78 10.51
CA LYS A 20 -19.96 -18.54 10.30
C LYS A 20 -19.24 -17.45 9.48
N PRO A 21 -17.91 -17.20 9.66
CA PRO A 21 -17.16 -16.29 8.80
C PRO A 21 -17.08 -16.76 7.34
N ILE A 22 -16.88 -18.07 7.10
CA ILE A 22 -16.83 -18.63 5.75
C ILE A 22 -18.20 -18.48 5.06
N PHE A 23 -19.28 -18.79 5.76
CA PHE A 23 -20.62 -18.60 5.22
C PHE A 23 -20.88 -17.15 4.83
N GLN A 24 -20.59 -16.21 5.71
CA GLN A 24 -20.84 -14.80 5.47
C GLN A 24 -20.03 -14.22 4.31
N THR A 25 -18.77 -14.65 4.13
CA THR A 25 -17.87 -14.10 3.10
C THR A 25 -18.03 -14.79 1.75
N GLN A 26 -18.41 -16.07 1.72
CA GLN A 26 -18.39 -16.86 0.48
C GLN A 26 -19.77 -17.23 -0.04
N PHE A 27 -20.76 -17.42 0.83
CA PHE A 27 -22.06 -17.95 0.43
C PHE A 27 -23.24 -16.99 0.58
N SER A 28 -23.17 -16.03 1.49
CA SER A 28 -24.29 -15.13 1.81
C SER A 28 -24.87 -14.35 0.62
N GLN A 29 -24.03 -14.12 -0.42
CA GLN A 29 -24.39 -13.38 -1.64
C GLN A 29 -24.47 -14.28 -2.88
N SER A 30 -24.51 -15.60 -2.71
CA SER A 30 -24.65 -16.54 -3.82
C SER A 30 -26.13 -16.80 -4.15
N GLU A 31 -26.39 -17.15 -5.41
CA GLU A 31 -27.73 -17.47 -5.90
C GLU A 31 -27.72 -18.66 -6.87
N LEU A 32 -28.80 -19.41 -6.95
CA LEU A 32 -29.00 -20.41 -7.99
C LEU A 32 -29.62 -19.73 -9.20
N VAL A 33 -28.80 -19.52 -10.23
CA VAL A 33 -29.18 -18.79 -11.45
C VAL A 33 -30.10 -19.62 -12.35
N SER A 34 -29.75 -20.88 -12.54
CA SER A 34 -30.59 -21.82 -13.31
C SER A 34 -30.32 -23.27 -12.88
N LEU A 35 -31.34 -24.14 -13.13
CA LEU A 35 -31.23 -25.56 -12.97
C LEU A 35 -31.92 -26.23 -14.18
N ASP A 36 -31.13 -26.57 -15.20
CA ASP A 36 -31.60 -27.11 -16.48
C ASP A 36 -30.87 -28.43 -16.78
N LYS A 37 -31.62 -29.46 -17.13
CA LYS A 37 -31.08 -30.76 -17.56
C LYS A 37 -29.96 -31.29 -16.64
N ASN A 38 -30.15 -31.22 -15.34
CA ASN A 38 -29.21 -31.62 -14.30
C ASN A 38 -27.92 -30.78 -14.26
N VAL A 39 -27.94 -29.55 -14.80
CA VAL A 39 -26.85 -28.58 -14.67
C VAL A 39 -27.33 -27.43 -13.79
N ALA A 40 -26.78 -27.30 -12.58
CA ALA A 40 -27.05 -26.22 -11.65
C ALA A 40 -26.01 -25.10 -11.86
N LYS A 41 -26.45 -23.92 -12.26
CA LYS A 41 -25.57 -22.74 -12.35
C LYS A 41 -25.71 -21.91 -11.08
N VAL A 42 -24.62 -21.83 -10.30
CA VAL A 42 -24.56 -21.06 -9.04
C VAL A 42 -23.79 -19.78 -9.28
N GLY A 43 -24.44 -18.64 -9.04
CA GLY A 43 -23.89 -17.30 -9.20
C GLY A 43 -23.20 -16.78 -7.94
N PHE A 44 -22.04 -16.15 -8.14
CA PHE A 44 -21.26 -15.48 -7.08
C PHE A 44 -20.97 -14.05 -7.46
N PRO A 45 -20.79 -13.12 -6.49
CA PRO A 45 -20.65 -11.69 -6.75
C PRO A 45 -19.36 -11.31 -7.47
N ASN A 46 -18.32 -12.14 -7.41
CA ASN A 46 -17.05 -11.90 -8.10
C ASN A 46 -16.30 -13.22 -8.41
N SER A 47 -15.32 -13.14 -9.30
CA SER A 47 -14.53 -14.28 -9.76
C SER A 47 -13.65 -14.89 -8.66
N MET A 48 -13.22 -14.10 -7.69
CA MET A 48 -12.36 -14.58 -6.59
C MET A 48 -13.14 -15.52 -5.66
N ILE A 49 -14.35 -15.11 -5.24
CA ILE A 49 -15.23 -15.96 -4.41
C ILE A 49 -15.64 -17.20 -5.18
N ARG A 50 -16.01 -17.06 -6.47
CA ARG A 50 -16.34 -18.19 -7.34
C ARG A 50 -15.22 -19.22 -7.36
N ASN A 51 -13.98 -18.82 -7.67
CA ASN A 51 -12.84 -19.74 -7.75
C ASN A 51 -12.54 -20.42 -6.41
N LEU A 52 -12.63 -19.66 -5.31
CA LEU A 52 -12.38 -20.19 -3.97
C LEU A 52 -13.40 -21.23 -3.58
N VAL A 53 -14.69 -20.99 -3.86
CA VAL A 53 -15.79 -21.92 -3.57
C VAL A 53 -15.71 -23.12 -4.50
N GLU A 54 -15.39 -22.95 -5.77
CA GLU A 54 -15.19 -24.04 -6.72
C GLU A 54 -14.09 -25.00 -6.26
N MET A 55 -12.95 -24.48 -5.81
CA MET A 55 -11.82 -25.31 -5.35
C MET A 55 -12.09 -26.03 -4.01
N ARG A 56 -12.81 -25.40 -3.09
CA ARG A 56 -12.92 -25.90 -1.71
C ARG A 56 -14.26 -26.52 -1.36
N HIS A 57 -15.33 -26.09 -2.01
CA HIS A 57 -16.70 -26.42 -1.62
C HIS A 57 -17.56 -27.01 -2.73
N TYR A 58 -16.96 -27.39 -3.87
CA TYR A 58 -17.67 -27.99 -5.01
C TYR A 58 -18.48 -29.24 -4.58
N SER A 59 -17.81 -30.19 -3.91
CA SER A 59 -18.43 -31.44 -3.47
C SER A 59 -19.54 -31.22 -2.45
N LEU A 60 -19.37 -30.24 -1.55
CA LEU A 60 -20.36 -29.89 -0.53
C LEU A 60 -21.66 -29.39 -1.20
N ILE A 61 -21.53 -28.40 -2.10
CA ILE A 61 -22.67 -27.80 -2.82
C ILE A 61 -23.36 -28.85 -3.68
N LYS A 62 -22.59 -29.68 -4.39
CA LYS A 62 -23.10 -30.71 -5.24
C LYS A 62 -23.93 -31.71 -4.44
N ASN A 63 -23.40 -32.27 -3.31
CA ASN A 63 -24.07 -33.26 -2.50
C ASN A 63 -25.40 -32.75 -1.92
N ILE A 64 -25.41 -31.50 -1.43
CA ILE A 64 -26.64 -30.91 -0.87
C ILE A 64 -27.67 -30.67 -1.99
N LEU A 65 -27.27 -30.19 -3.16
CA LEU A 65 -28.16 -30.04 -4.30
C LEU A 65 -28.72 -31.34 -4.79
N ASP A 66 -27.93 -32.40 -4.85
CA ASP A 66 -28.36 -33.74 -5.27
C ASP A 66 -29.38 -34.30 -4.29
N GLN A 67 -29.22 -34.10 -2.96
CA GLN A 67 -30.17 -34.51 -1.93
C GLN A 67 -31.53 -33.80 -2.10
N HIS A 68 -31.53 -32.51 -2.34
CA HIS A 68 -32.80 -31.74 -2.45
C HIS A 68 -33.50 -31.87 -3.80
N THR A 69 -32.76 -32.24 -4.85
CA THR A 69 -33.34 -32.42 -6.20
C THR A 69 -33.69 -33.88 -6.48
N GLY A 70 -33.12 -34.81 -5.74
CA GLY A 70 -33.23 -36.28 -5.99
C GLY A 70 -32.54 -36.72 -7.29
N GLN A 71 -31.68 -35.90 -7.88
CA GLN A 71 -31.01 -36.14 -9.16
C GLN A 71 -29.52 -35.85 -9.03
N ASN A 72 -28.70 -36.49 -9.87
CA ASN A 72 -27.26 -36.24 -9.91
C ASN A 72 -26.98 -34.98 -10.76
N ASN A 73 -26.69 -33.87 -10.11
CA ASN A 73 -26.49 -32.59 -10.76
C ASN A 73 -24.99 -32.30 -11.04
N SER A 74 -24.70 -31.65 -12.16
CA SER A 74 -23.43 -31.02 -12.41
C SER A 74 -23.52 -29.54 -11.99
N VAL A 75 -22.57 -29.07 -11.16
CA VAL A 75 -22.58 -27.70 -10.66
C VAL A 75 -21.60 -26.86 -11.47
N VAL A 76 -22.06 -25.74 -12.01
CA VAL A 76 -21.26 -24.78 -12.75
C VAL A 76 -21.28 -23.45 -12.02
N PHE A 77 -20.13 -22.91 -11.65
CA PHE A 77 -20.02 -21.63 -10.98
C PHE A 77 -19.83 -20.48 -11.96
N VAL A 78 -20.69 -19.48 -11.85
CA VAL A 78 -20.68 -18.29 -12.71
C VAL A 78 -20.55 -17.02 -11.89
N VAL A 79 -20.03 -15.96 -12.50
CA VAL A 79 -20.09 -14.63 -11.89
C VAL A 79 -21.43 -14.01 -12.28
N SER A 80 -22.28 -13.73 -11.29
CA SER A 80 -23.56 -13.03 -11.53
C SER A 80 -23.60 -11.76 -10.69
N SER A 81 -24.00 -10.64 -11.33
CA SER A 81 -24.31 -9.42 -10.59
C SER A 81 -25.67 -9.59 -9.92
N VAL A 82 -25.66 -9.93 -8.64
CA VAL A 82 -26.88 -10.02 -7.84
C VAL A 82 -27.54 -8.65 -7.76
N LYS A 83 -28.63 -8.46 -8.50
CA LYS A 83 -29.53 -7.32 -8.27
C LYS A 83 -30.23 -7.55 -6.93
N GLN A 84 -29.81 -6.81 -5.90
CA GLN A 84 -30.53 -6.76 -4.63
C GLN A 84 -31.97 -6.29 -4.87
N LYS A 85 -32.94 -7.20 -4.78
CA LYS A 85 -34.33 -6.84 -4.56
C LYS A 85 -34.52 -6.47 -3.09
N MET A 86 -34.37 -5.18 -2.77
CA MET A 86 -34.87 -4.67 -1.51
C MET A 86 -36.39 -4.72 -1.52
N THR A 87 -36.98 -5.41 -0.53
CA THR A 87 -38.42 -5.33 -0.25
C THR A 87 -38.74 -3.91 0.20
N THR A 88 -39.32 -3.14 -0.71
CA THR A 88 -39.92 -1.83 -0.42
C THR A 88 -41.15 -2.00 0.45
N LYS A 89 -41.07 -1.54 1.71
CA LYS A 89 -42.27 -1.05 2.42
C LYS A 89 -42.58 0.31 1.85
N GLU A 90 -43.86 0.48 1.51
CA GLU A 90 -44.46 1.63 0.86
C GLU A 90 -44.08 2.96 1.53
N ALA A 91 -43.36 3.80 0.83
CA ALA A 91 -43.29 5.23 1.05
C ALA A 91 -43.73 5.89 -0.28
N GLY A 92 -44.63 6.86 -0.20
CA GLY A 92 -45.33 7.47 -1.32
C GLY A 92 -44.47 8.12 -2.40
N PRO A 93 -45.05 8.51 -3.55
CA PRO A 93 -44.35 8.73 -4.83
C PRO A 93 -43.45 9.98 -4.93
N LEU A 94 -43.19 10.71 -3.86
CA LEU A 94 -42.50 12.01 -3.91
C LEU A 94 -41.04 12.01 -3.45
N PHE A 95 -40.47 10.85 -3.01
CA PHE A 95 -39.07 10.76 -2.49
C PHE A 95 -38.25 9.57 -2.99
N ALA A 96 -38.59 8.98 -4.13
CA ALA A 96 -37.78 7.94 -4.74
C ALA A 96 -36.57 8.55 -5.49
N ARG A 97 -35.52 8.95 -4.76
CA ARG A 97 -34.18 9.13 -5.35
C ARG A 97 -33.59 7.75 -5.62
N GLY A 98 -33.28 7.40 -6.88
CA GLY A 98 -32.72 6.13 -7.28
C GLY A 98 -31.26 5.94 -6.78
N PRO A 99 -30.75 4.69 -6.69
CA PRO A 99 -29.42 4.38 -6.16
C PRO A 99 -28.24 4.99 -6.94
N GLU A 100 -28.45 5.50 -8.14
CA GLU A 100 -27.42 6.18 -8.94
C GLU A 100 -27.17 7.63 -8.50
N THR A 101 -28.20 8.33 -7.99
CA THR A 101 -28.06 9.69 -7.46
C THR A 101 -27.24 9.75 -6.17
N THR A 102 -27.37 8.74 -5.30
CA THR A 102 -26.59 8.68 -4.04
C THR A 102 -25.11 8.42 -4.25
N LYS A 103 -24.73 7.64 -5.28
CA LYS A 103 -23.30 7.36 -5.58
C LYS A 103 -22.58 8.61 -6.05
N GLY A 104 -23.15 9.38 -6.95
CA GLY A 104 -22.58 10.64 -7.43
C GLY A 104 -22.46 11.72 -6.33
N GLU A 105 -23.46 11.85 -5.47
CA GLU A 105 -23.41 12.79 -4.34
C GLU A 105 -22.35 12.41 -3.30
N MET A 106 -22.14 11.12 -3.05
CA MET A 106 -21.07 10.63 -2.16
C MET A 106 -19.69 10.90 -2.73
N GLU A 107 -19.48 10.66 -4.04
CA GLU A 107 -18.19 10.93 -4.69
C GLU A 107 -17.84 12.42 -4.68
N ILE A 108 -18.84 13.28 -4.92
CA ILE A 108 -18.69 14.76 -4.84
C ILE A 108 -18.34 15.16 -3.40
N THR A 109 -19.01 14.59 -2.41
CA THR A 109 -18.76 14.88 -0.99
C THR A 109 -17.36 14.40 -0.58
N ALA A 110 -16.98 13.19 -0.97
CA ALA A 110 -15.65 12.65 -0.70
C ALA A 110 -14.55 13.54 -1.32
N LYS A 111 -14.69 13.93 -2.58
CA LYS A 111 -13.76 14.84 -3.26
C LYS A 111 -13.64 16.19 -2.55
N ARG A 112 -14.77 16.77 -2.10
CA ARG A 112 -14.77 18.03 -1.35
C ARG A 112 -14.05 17.93 -0.01
N LEU A 113 -14.05 16.74 0.61
CA LEU A 113 -13.33 16.44 1.83
C LEU A 113 -11.89 15.96 1.59
N HIS A 114 -11.40 16.02 0.36
CA HIS A 114 -10.09 15.49 -0.07
C HIS A 114 -9.93 13.98 0.19
N ILE A 115 -11.04 13.25 0.29
CA ILE A 115 -11.07 11.79 0.41
C ILE A 115 -11.12 11.19 -0.99
N ARG A 116 -10.28 10.19 -1.25
CA ARG A 116 -10.24 9.47 -2.52
C ARG A 116 -11.34 8.42 -2.57
N PRO A 117 -12.35 8.55 -3.46
CA PRO A 117 -13.47 7.61 -3.50
C PRO A 117 -13.06 6.18 -3.89
N GLU A 118 -11.97 6.04 -4.65
CA GLU A 118 -11.42 4.76 -5.09
C GLU A 118 -10.73 3.95 -3.97
N TYR A 119 -10.43 4.60 -2.83
CA TYR A 119 -9.80 3.93 -1.69
C TYR A 119 -10.89 3.36 -0.77
N THR A 120 -11.26 2.12 -1.05
CA THR A 120 -12.29 1.38 -0.32
C THR A 120 -11.71 0.10 0.26
N PHE A 121 -12.42 -0.53 1.19
CA PHE A 121 -12.05 -1.85 1.71
C PHE A 121 -12.03 -2.93 0.62
N SER A 122 -12.93 -2.84 -0.37
CA SER A 122 -12.98 -3.81 -1.48
C SER A 122 -11.84 -3.66 -2.48
N SER A 123 -11.22 -2.47 -2.57
CA SER A 123 -10.05 -2.22 -3.42
C SER A 123 -8.71 -2.37 -2.69
N PHE A 124 -8.74 -2.80 -1.43
CA PHE A 124 -7.55 -3.08 -0.63
C PHE A 124 -7.21 -4.57 -0.66
N ALA A 125 -6.03 -4.92 -1.13
CA ALA A 125 -5.55 -6.31 -1.11
C ALA A 125 -5.10 -6.69 0.31
N VAL A 126 -5.59 -7.82 0.81
CA VAL A 126 -5.30 -8.31 2.17
C VAL A 126 -4.41 -9.56 2.10
N SER A 127 -3.38 -9.60 2.91
CA SER A 127 -2.52 -10.76 3.17
C SER A 127 -2.19 -10.85 4.65
N THR A 128 -1.40 -11.84 5.04
CA THR A 128 -0.93 -11.98 6.43
C THR A 128 -0.14 -10.76 6.93
N SER A 129 0.55 -10.03 6.04
CA SER A 129 1.38 -8.88 6.39
C SER A 129 0.59 -7.61 6.74
N ASN A 130 -0.68 -7.50 6.33
CA ASN A 130 -1.52 -6.32 6.57
C ASN A 130 -2.91 -6.63 7.14
N GLN A 131 -3.16 -7.90 7.47
CA GLN A 131 -4.47 -8.38 7.95
C GLN A 131 -4.90 -7.68 9.25
N ILE A 132 -3.96 -7.43 10.17
CA ILE A 132 -4.25 -6.74 11.45
C ILE A 132 -4.69 -5.31 11.19
N ALA A 133 -4.00 -4.58 10.31
CA ALA A 133 -4.36 -3.21 9.94
C ALA A 133 -5.73 -3.14 9.27
N TYR A 134 -6.02 -4.09 8.36
CA TYR A 134 -7.33 -4.20 7.71
C TYR A 134 -8.45 -4.49 8.72
N ALA A 135 -8.24 -5.43 9.64
CA ALA A 135 -9.21 -5.78 10.67
C ALA A 135 -9.48 -4.61 11.62
N ALA A 136 -8.42 -3.91 12.07
CA ALA A 136 -8.53 -2.71 12.90
C ALA A 136 -9.31 -1.59 12.20
N ALA A 137 -8.97 -1.29 10.94
CA ALA A 137 -9.70 -0.30 10.13
C ALA A 137 -11.18 -0.67 9.96
N THR A 138 -11.48 -1.95 9.71
CA THR A 138 -12.86 -2.43 9.57
C THR A 138 -13.64 -2.34 10.88
N ALA A 139 -13.01 -2.65 12.03
CA ALA A 139 -13.62 -2.51 13.34
C ALA A 139 -13.96 -1.04 13.66
N VAL A 140 -13.01 -0.12 13.39
CA VAL A 140 -13.21 1.32 13.58
C VAL A 140 -14.31 1.86 12.66
N ALA A 141 -14.38 1.41 11.41
CA ALA A 141 -15.43 1.82 10.49
C ALA A 141 -16.83 1.42 10.99
N LYS A 142 -16.97 0.26 11.64
CA LYS A 142 -18.24 -0.21 12.20
C LYS A 142 -18.66 0.52 13.48
N THR A 143 -17.70 0.81 14.36
CA THR A 143 -17.95 1.43 15.66
C THR A 143 -16.96 2.57 15.91
N PRO A 144 -17.09 3.69 15.19
CA PRO A 144 -16.20 4.84 15.36
C PRO A 144 -16.25 5.38 16.78
N GLY A 145 -15.09 5.76 17.33
CA GLY A 145 -14.93 6.28 18.67
C GLY A 145 -14.88 5.22 19.78
N ALA A 146 -15.31 3.98 19.51
CA ALA A 146 -15.46 2.95 20.53
C ALA A 146 -14.50 1.76 20.37
N ALA A 147 -14.15 1.34 19.14
CA ALA A 147 -13.32 0.17 18.94
C ALA A 147 -11.85 0.41 19.34
N TYR A 148 -11.19 1.31 18.63
CA TYR A 148 -9.79 1.69 18.86
C TYR A 148 -9.64 3.20 18.61
N ASN A 149 -9.32 3.97 19.63
CA ASN A 149 -9.21 5.42 19.51
C ASN A 149 -8.06 6.00 20.34
N PRO A 150 -6.98 6.52 19.73
CA PRO A 150 -6.77 6.61 18.28
C PRO A 150 -6.47 5.26 17.60
N LEU A 151 -6.63 5.20 16.28
CA LEU A 151 -6.05 4.15 15.46
C LEU A 151 -4.82 4.75 14.75
N PHE A 152 -3.65 4.19 15.01
CA PHE A 152 -2.39 4.70 14.49
C PHE A 152 -1.77 3.67 13.52
N PHE A 153 -1.65 4.02 12.25
CA PHE A 153 -0.97 3.21 11.25
C PHE A 153 0.43 3.72 11.00
N TYR A 154 1.43 2.84 11.06
CA TYR A 154 2.79 3.19 10.68
C TYR A 154 3.39 2.16 9.72
N GLY A 155 4.50 2.53 9.08
CA GLY A 155 5.22 1.69 8.12
C GLY A 155 5.76 2.46 6.93
N GLY A 156 6.47 1.80 6.04
CA GLY A 156 7.14 2.39 4.90
C GLY A 156 6.23 3.14 3.91
N VAL A 157 6.86 3.74 2.91
CA VAL A 157 6.12 4.45 1.84
C VAL A 157 5.40 3.42 0.95
N GLY A 158 4.14 3.72 0.59
CA GLY A 158 3.38 2.91 -0.36
C GLY A 158 2.82 1.59 0.19
N VAL A 159 2.82 1.35 1.51
CA VAL A 159 2.29 0.12 2.12
C VAL A 159 0.75 0.11 2.28
N GLY A 160 0.07 1.25 2.06
CA GLY A 160 -1.38 1.35 2.09
C GLY A 160 -1.99 2.05 3.30
N LYS A 161 -1.22 2.75 4.14
CA LYS A 161 -1.71 3.52 5.31
C LYS A 161 -2.84 4.49 4.94
N THR A 162 -2.58 5.39 4.00
CA THR A 162 -3.55 6.36 3.48
C THR A 162 -4.76 5.68 2.85
N HIS A 163 -4.59 4.53 2.18
CA HIS A 163 -5.70 3.77 1.61
C HIS A 163 -6.67 3.29 2.70
N LEU A 164 -6.17 2.65 3.77
CA LEU A 164 -7.01 2.18 4.87
C LEU A 164 -7.72 3.34 5.59
N MET A 165 -7.01 4.45 5.82
CA MET A 165 -7.58 5.66 6.40
C MET A 165 -8.76 6.19 5.56
N HIS A 166 -8.60 6.31 4.25
CA HIS A 166 -9.66 6.75 3.35
C HIS A 166 -10.78 5.70 3.20
N ALA A 167 -10.46 4.39 3.31
CA ALA A 167 -11.47 3.34 3.29
C ALA A 167 -12.43 3.45 4.48
N VAL A 168 -11.93 3.78 5.67
CA VAL A 168 -12.77 4.08 6.84
C VAL A 168 -13.66 5.28 6.58
N ALA A 169 -13.11 6.36 6.04
CA ALA A 169 -13.88 7.57 5.73
C ALA A 169 -15.00 7.29 4.69
N ASN A 170 -14.67 6.58 3.61
CA ASN A 170 -15.65 6.22 2.58
C ASN A 170 -16.76 5.32 3.15
N GLN A 171 -16.41 4.38 4.03
CA GLN A 171 -17.41 3.54 4.69
C GLN A 171 -18.31 4.35 5.61
N LEU A 172 -17.74 5.29 6.39
CA LEU A 172 -18.52 6.16 7.28
C LEU A 172 -19.45 7.09 6.50
N LEU A 173 -18.98 7.68 5.39
CA LEU A 173 -19.82 8.50 4.50
C LEU A 173 -21.00 7.71 3.92
N LYS A 174 -20.78 6.41 3.64
CA LYS A 174 -21.83 5.53 3.14
C LYS A 174 -22.88 5.21 4.21
N GLU A 175 -22.45 4.97 5.45
CA GLU A 175 -23.35 4.59 6.55
C GLU A 175 -23.99 5.80 7.23
N LYS A 176 -23.25 6.91 7.33
CA LYS A 176 -23.68 8.16 7.98
C LYS A 176 -23.28 9.38 7.14
N PRO A 177 -24.04 9.72 6.07
CA PRO A 177 -23.69 10.81 5.15
C PRO A 177 -23.53 12.19 5.79
N GLY A 178 -24.14 12.40 6.97
CA GLY A 178 -24.07 13.65 7.73
C GLY A 178 -22.88 13.79 8.67
N SER A 179 -22.00 12.79 8.76
CA SER A 179 -20.84 12.82 9.65
C SER A 179 -19.84 13.90 9.25
N LYS A 180 -19.34 14.61 10.24
CA LYS A 180 -18.34 15.66 10.06
C LYS A 180 -16.95 15.01 9.99
N ILE A 181 -16.49 14.73 8.78
CA ILE A 181 -15.16 14.16 8.53
C ILE A 181 -14.19 15.28 8.22
N VAL A 182 -13.04 15.28 8.89
CA VAL A 182 -11.93 16.18 8.61
C VAL A 182 -10.70 15.35 8.26
N TYR A 183 -10.19 15.54 7.04
CA TYR A 183 -8.94 14.96 6.58
C TYR A 183 -7.94 16.08 6.31
N CYS A 184 -6.70 15.90 6.75
CA CYS A 184 -5.57 16.76 6.41
C CYS A 184 -4.26 15.98 6.47
N MET A 185 -3.24 16.49 5.79
CA MET A 185 -1.86 16.08 6.02
C MET A 185 -1.31 16.79 7.26
N GLY A 186 -0.33 16.19 7.94
CA GLY A 186 0.33 16.84 9.08
C GLY A 186 0.94 18.20 8.73
N GLU A 187 1.45 18.33 7.50
CA GLU A 187 1.96 19.61 6.97
C GLU A 187 0.84 20.65 6.75
N GLU A 188 -0.32 20.22 6.23
CA GLU A 188 -1.48 21.11 6.05
C GLU A 188 -2.00 21.62 7.39
N PHE A 189 -2.09 20.74 8.40
CA PHE A 189 -2.46 21.14 9.75
C PHE A 189 -1.53 22.24 10.30
N LEU A 190 -0.21 22.07 10.10
CA LEU A 190 0.79 23.07 10.48
C LEU A 190 0.57 24.40 9.74
N ASN A 191 0.38 24.36 8.44
CA ASN A 191 0.22 25.57 7.64
C ASN A 191 -1.09 26.30 8.01
N GLU A 192 -2.20 25.58 8.16
CA GLU A 192 -3.49 26.15 8.56
C GLU A 192 -3.45 26.81 9.95
N ILE A 193 -2.73 26.23 10.94
CA ILE A 193 -2.62 26.89 12.25
C ILE A 193 -1.79 28.15 12.20
N VAL A 194 -0.69 28.15 11.43
CA VAL A 194 0.14 29.36 11.23
C VAL A 194 -0.69 30.46 10.58
N GLU A 195 -1.43 30.15 9.52
CA GLU A 195 -2.32 31.08 8.84
C GLU A 195 -3.41 31.59 9.80
N ALA A 196 -4.06 30.70 10.54
CA ALA A 196 -5.11 31.05 11.49
C ALA A 196 -4.63 32.02 12.60
N ILE A 197 -3.37 31.90 13.02
CA ILE A 197 -2.75 32.83 13.97
C ILE A 197 -2.50 34.20 13.30
N GLN A 198 -1.92 34.21 12.09
CA GLN A 198 -1.61 35.43 11.35
C GLN A 198 -2.87 36.23 10.99
N THR A 199 -3.92 35.52 10.57
CA THR A 199 -5.20 36.14 10.13
C THR A 199 -6.21 36.33 11.28
N LYS A 200 -5.85 35.98 12.51
CA LYS A 200 -6.73 36.02 13.71
C LYS A 200 -8.00 35.17 13.56
N THR A 201 -7.98 34.10 12.77
CA THR A 201 -9.10 33.16 12.51
C THR A 201 -9.01 31.88 13.35
N ALA A 202 -8.27 31.88 14.45
CA ALA A 202 -8.06 30.72 15.31
C ALA A 202 -9.38 30.07 15.79
N ARG A 203 -10.48 30.83 15.92
CA ARG A 203 -11.81 30.28 16.26
C ARG A 203 -12.36 29.37 15.16
N GLN A 204 -12.20 29.74 13.90
CA GLN A 204 -12.67 28.95 12.76
C GLN A 204 -11.86 27.65 12.63
N PHE A 205 -10.52 27.75 12.78
CA PHE A 205 -9.64 26.59 12.82
C PHE A 205 -10.07 25.60 13.91
N LYS A 206 -10.24 26.08 15.16
CA LYS A 206 -10.69 25.24 16.29
C LYS A 206 -12.06 24.61 16.02
N GLN A 207 -12.99 25.35 15.43
CA GLN A 207 -14.29 24.84 15.08
C GLN A 207 -14.22 23.78 13.98
N LYS A 208 -13.34 23.91 12.97
CA LYS A 208 -13.12 22.93 11.92
C LYS A 208 -12.67 21.59 12.51
N TYR A 209 -11.60 21.60 13.28
CA TYR A 209 -10.91 20.39 13.72
C TYR A 209 -11.52 19.76 14.98
N ARG A 210 -11.87 20.56 16.00
CA ARG A 210 -12.28 20.05 17.32
C ARG A 210 -13.70 19.50 17.38
N THR A 211 -14.53 19.72 16.33
CA THR A 211 -15.89 19.20 16.26
C THR A 211 -16.05 18.09 15.22
N ALA A 212 -14.96 17.43 14.84
CA ALA A 212 -14.96 16.33 13.90
C ALA A 212 -15.51 15.05 14.54
N ASP A 213 -16.43 14.36 13.84
CA ASP A 213 -16.84 13.00 14.20
C ASP A 213 -15.76 11.97 13.79
N LEU A 214 -15.01 12.28 12.73
CA LEU A 214 -13.84 11.51 12.27
C LEU A 214 -12.73 12.47 11.89
N LEU A 215 -11.62 12.44 12.63
CA LEU A 215 -10.40 13.19 12.36
C LEU A 215 -9.34 12.27 11.78
N LEU A 216 -8.90 12.57 10.56
CA LEU A 216 -7.90 11.85 9.81
C LEU A 216 -6.68 12.74 9.59
N VAL A 217 -5.52 12.34 10.11
CA VAL A 217 -4.27 13.09 9.90
C VAL A 217 -3.22 12.16 9.29
N ASP A 218 -2.91 12.43 8.04
CA ASP A 218 -1.92 11.66 7.27
C ASP A 218 -0.52 12.24 7.50
N ASP A 219 0.47 11.37 7.63
CA ASP A 219 1.87 11.73 7.86
C ASP A 219 2.06 12.70 9.06
N VAL A 220 1.55 12.29 10.24
CA VAL A 220 1.56 13.10 11.46
C VAL A 220 2.96 13.47 11.96
N GLN A 221 4.01 12.77 11.53
CA GLN A 221 5.40 13.10 11.88
C GLN A 221 5.82 14.52 11.45
N PHE A 222 5.13 15.15 10.50
CA PHE A 222 5.44 16.53 10.07
C PHE A 222 5.13 17.60 11.13
N ILE A 223 4.29 17.31 12.13
CA ILE A 223 4.05 18.23 13.24
C ILE A 223 5.18 18.19 14.30
N ALA A 224 6.02 17.15 14.29
CA ALA A 224 7.10 16.99 15.25
C ALA A 224 8.14 18.12 15.16
N GLY A 225 8.64 18.58 16.31
CA GLY A 225 9.58 19.70 16.40
C GLY A 225 8.94 21.08 16.15
N LYS A 226 7.62 21.19 16.02
CA LYS A 226 6.86 22.43 15.84
C LYS A 226 5.98 22.66 17.06
N ASN A 227 6.52 23.30 18.10
CA ASN A 227 5.87 23.43 19.41
C ASN A 227 4.43 23.94 19.34
N THR A 228 4.17 25.02 18.62
CA THR A 228 2.82 25.60 18.47
C THR A 228 1.85 24.61 17.79
N ALA A 229 2.31 23.87 16.78
CA ALA A 229 1.47 22.89 16.12
C ALA A 229 1.21 21.67 17.02
N GLN A 230 2.21 21.20 17.76
CA GLN A 230 2.05 20.09 18.71
C GLN A 230 1.10 20.46 19.85
N GLU A 231 1.19 21.68 20.39
CA GLU A 231 0.27 22.15 21.43
C GLU A 231 -1.18 22.22 20.92
N GLU A 232 -1.42 22.83 19.76
CA GLU A 232 -2.77 22.92 19.21
C GLU A 232 -3.31 21.55 18.78
N PHE A 233 -2.44 20.68 18.27
CA PHE A 233 -2.83 19.31 17.95
C PHE A 233 -3.22 18.52 19.18
N PHE A 234 -2.48 18.67 20.30
CA PHE A 234 -2.83 18.06 21.58
C PHE A 234 -4.22 18.49 22.08
N HIS A 235 -4.52 19.77 21.97
CA HIS A 235 -5.86 20.29 22.35
C HIS A 235 -6.94 19.80 21.40
N THR A 236 -6.67 19.72 20.11
CA THR A 236 -7.59 19.17 19.09
C THR A 236 -7.87 17.71 19.35
N PHE A 237 -6.82 16.90 19.55
CA PHE A 237 -6.93 15.49 19.87
C PHE A 237 -7.83 15.26 21.09
N ASN A 238 -7.53 15.97 22.21
CA ASN A 238 -8.32 15.81 23.43
C ASN A 238 -9.79 16.24 23.27
N ALA A 239 -10.07 17.27 22.48
CA ALA A 239 -11.43 17.70 22.21
C ALA A 239 -12.22 16.62 21.41
N VAL A 240 -11.66 16.16 20.28
CA VAL A 240 -12.29 15.13 19.44
C VAL A 240 -12.49 13.83 20.23
N HIS A 241 -11.45 13.38 20.97
CA HIS A 241 -11.52 12.14 21.76
C HIS A 241 -12.57 12.23 22.87
N ARG A 242 -12.62 13.34 23.61
CA ARG A 242 -13.59 13.56 24.69
C ARG A 242 -15.02 13.59 24.18
N ASP A 243 -15.24 14.17 22.99
CA ASP A 243 -16.57 14.34 22.41
C ASP A 243 -17.01 13.06 21.65
N GLY A 244 -16.23 11.96 21.75
CA GLY A 244 -16.53 10.65 21.17
C GLY A 244 -16.21 10.52 19.68
N GLY A 245 -15.51 11.49 19.09
CA GLY A 245 -15.04 11.43 17.70
C GLY A 245 -13.88 10.44 17.54
N GLN A 246 -13.83 9.79 16.38
CA GLN A 246 -12.77 8.87 16.03
C GLN A 246 -11.55 9.61 15.50
N ILE A 247 -10.37 9.21 15.92
CA ILE A 247 -9.09 9.72 15.43
C ILE A 247 -8.33 8.60 14.72
N ILE A 248 -7.85 8.85 13.49
CA ILE A 248 -6.96 7.95 12.75
C ILE A 248 -5.75 8.75 12.32
N LEU A 249 -4.57 8.22 12.64
CA LEU A 249 -3.29 8.84 12.34
C LEU A 249 -2.44 7.91 11.48
N THR A 250 -1.64 8.47 10.58
CA THR A 250 -0.60 7.71 9.89
C THR A 250 0.77 8.32 10.10
N SER A 251 1.82 7.49 10.02
CA SER A 251 3.21 7.91 10.09
C SER A 251 4.11 6.95 9.30
N ASP A 252 5.32 7.38 8.97
CA ASP A 252 6.37 6.51 8.45
C ASP A 252 7.10 5.71 9.55
N LYS A 253 6.90 6.11 10.83
CA LYS A 253 7.55 5.53 12.02
C LYS A 253 6.56 5.31 13.14
N ALA A 254 6.88 4.39 14.05
CA ALA A 254 6.15 4.21 15.30
C ALA A 254 6.21 5.47 16.17
N PRO A 255 5.22 5.73 17.06
CA PRO A 255 5.18 6.94 17.90
C PRO A 255 6.46 7.18 18.69
N GLU A 256 7.07 6.13 19.26
CA GLU A 256 8.33 6.18 20.00
C GLU A 256 9.54 6.59 19.14
N GLU A 257 9.51 6.31 17.83
CA GLU A 257 10.59 6.62 16.88
C GLU A 257 10.49 8.03 16.27
N ILE A 258 9.38 8.73 16.48
CA ILE A 258 9.20 10.09 15.94
C ILE A 258 10.06 11.06 16.77
N SER A 259 11.16 11.49 16.18
CA SER A 259 12.07 12.44 16.80
C SER A 259 11.38 13.77 17.08
N ARG A 260 11.65 14.42 18.23
CA ARG A 260 11.09 15.73 18.64
C ARG A 260 9.56 15.75 18.77
N LEU A 261 8.92 14.59 18.94
CA LEU A 261 7.52 14.50 19.33
C LEU A 261 7.45 14.66 20.86
N GLU A 262 6.58 15.56 21.33
CA GLU A 262 6.34 15.78 22.75
C GLU A 262 5.78 14.52 23.42
N ASP A 263 6.24 14.18 24.63
CA ASP A 263 5.85 12.95 25.36
C ASP A 263 4.34 12.86 25.60
N ARG A 264 3.69 14.01 25.82
CA ARG A 264 2.22 14.05 25.98
C ARG A 264 1.47 13.62 24.72
N LEU A 265 1.98 13.95 23.51
CA LEU A 265 1.41 13.50 22.23
C LEU A 265 1.75 12.03 21.97
N ARG A 266 2.99 11.62 22.24
CA ARG A 266 3.41 10.22 22.12
C ARG A 266 2.49 9.32 22.94
N SER A 267 2.26 9.64 24.19
CA SER A 267 1.34 8.90 25.07
C SER A 267 -0.09 8.85 24.54
N ARG A 268 -0.55 9.92 23.86
CA ARG A 268 -1.88 9.94 23.21
C ARG A 268 -1.95 9.03 21.98
N PHE A 269 -0.88 9.00 21.18
CA PHE A 269 -0.82 8.15 19.99
C PHE A 269 -0.78 6.66 20.35
N GLU A 270 -0.07 6.33 21.41
CA GLU A 270 0.03 4.97 21.97
C GLU A 270 -1.21 4.54 22.78
N GLY A 271 -2.04 5.49 23.22
CA GLY A 271 -3.21 5.22 24.05
C GLY A 271 -4.34 4.44 23.40
N GLY A 272 -4.27 4.22 22.08
CA GLY A 272 -5.20 3.42 21.29
C GLY A 272 -4.56 2.16 20.72
N LEU A 273 -4.82 1.88 19.46
CA LEU A 273 -4.20 0.76 18.74
C LEU A 273 -3.17 1.28 17.72
N THR A 274 -1.92 0.91 17.93
CA THR A 274 -0.82 1.18 16.99
C THR A 274 -0.56 -0.08 16.15
N VAL A 275 -0.57 0.05 14.82
CA VAL A 275 -0.44 -1.08 13.88
C VAL A 275 0.63 -0.80 12.85
N ASP A 276 1.60 -1.73 12.77
CA ASP A 276 2.60 -1.77 11.69
C ASP A 276 1.98 -2.30 10.39
N ILE A 277 2.29 -1.66 9.29
CA ILE A 277 1.98 -2.16 7.95
C ILE A 277 3.28 -2.43 7.22
N SER A 278 3.65 -3.70 7.16
CA SER A 278 4.87 -4.15 6.51
C SER A 278 4.79 -4.02 4.97
N PRO A 279 5.94 -3.89 4.28
CA PRO A 279 5.98 -3.92 2.82
C PRO A 279 5.30 -5.17 2.25
N PRO A 280 4.57 -5.05 1.13
CA PRO A 280 3.88 -6.19 0.54
C PRO A 280 4.86 -7.23 0.01
N ASP A 281 4.61 -8.51 0.31
CA ASP A 281 5.29 -9.64 -0.28
C ASP A 281 4.96 -9.78 -1.78
N PHE A 282 5.60 -10.73 -2.46
CA PHE A 282 5.41 -10.91 -3.90
C PHE A 282 3.97 -11.26 -4.28
N GLU A 283 3.30 -12.10 -3.49
CA GLU A 283 1.92 -12.52 -3.75
C GLU A 283 0.94 -11.38 -3.55
N LEU A 284 1.11 -10.62 -2.48
CA LEU A 284 0.32 -9.42 -2.22
C LEU A 284 0.53 -8.37 -3.30
N ARG A 285 1.78 -8.14 -3.75
CA ARG A 285 2.06 -7.23 -4.87
C ARG A 285 1.35 -7.66 -6.15
N THR A 286 1.35 -8.97 -6.45
CA THR A 286 0.63 -9.52 -7.62
C THR A 286 -0.88 -9.27 -7.52
N ALA A 287 -1.47 -9.46 -6.33
CA ALA A 287 -2.87 -9.15 -6.08
C ALA A 287 -3.17 -7.65 -6.23
N ILE A 288 -2.29 -6.79 -5.70
CA ILE A 288 -2.39 -5.32 -5.85
C ILE A 288 -2.36 -4.92 -7.33
N VAL A 289 -1.44 -5.49 -8.13
CA VAL A 289 -1.35 -5.23 -9.56
C VAL A 289 -2.68 -5.54 -10.25
N ASN A 290 -3.28 -6.70 -9.98
CA ASN A 290 -4.55 -7.11 -10.58
C ASN A 290 -5.72 -6.19 -10.19
N ILE A 291 -5.85 -5.86 -8.89
CA ILE A 291 -6.90 -4.96 -8.40
C ILE A 291 -6.76 -3.57 -9.03
N LYS A 292 -5.53 -3.04 -9.10
CA LYS A 292 -5.28 -1.70 -9.65
C LYS A 292 -5.42 -1.66 -11.17
N ALA A 293 -5.05 -2.73 -11.89
CA ALA A 293 -5.26 -2.85 -13.34
C ALA A 293 -6.76 -2.86 -13.68
N ALA A 294 -7.55 -3.66 -12.96
CA ALA A 294 -9.02 -3.67 -13.11
C ALA A 294 -9.64 -2.28 -12.82
N GLY A 295 -9.11 -1.57 -11.82
CA GLY A 295 -9.54 -0.19 -11.50
C GLY A 295 -9.23 0.85 -12.60
N VAL A 296 -8.22 0.59 -13.44
CA VAL A 296 -7.86 1.45 -14.60
C VAL A 296 -8.53 0.98 -15.89
N GLY A 297 -9.26 -0.15 -15.86
CA GLY A 297 -10.12 -0.61 -16.95
C GLY A 297 -9.49 -1.62 -17.89
N PHE A 298 -8.46 -2.36 -17.46
CA PHE A 298 -7.89 -3.47 -18.24
C PHE A 298 -7.53 -4.66 -17.36
N GLU A 299 -7.50 -5.84 -17.97
CA GLU A 299 -7.09 -7.08 -17.33
C GLU A 299 -5.69 -7.49 -17.80
N LEU A 300 -4.89 -8.00 -16.89
CA LEU A 300 -3.55 -8.53 -17.15
C LEU A 300 -3.57 -10.06 -17.09
N SER A 301 -2.75 -10.70 -17.93
CA SER A 301 -2.48 -12.13 -17.75
C SER A 301 -1.74 -12.37 -16.43
N PRO A 302 -1.87 -13.57 -15.83
CA PRO A 302 -1.15 -13.90 -14.59
C PRO A 302 0.36 -13.71 -14.70
N GLU A 303 0.94 -14.00 -15.87
CA GLU A 303 2.37 -13.84 -16.17
C GLU A 303 2.76 -12.35 -16.21
N ALA A 304 1.96 -11.51 -16.89
CA ALA A 304 2.21 -10.07 -16.97
C ALA A 304 2.14 -9.41 -15.57
N SER A 305 1.17 -9.83 -14.74
CA SER A 305 1.03 -9.35 -13.36
C SER A 305 2.22 -9.73 -12.50
N ARG A 306 2.74 -10.95 -12.63
CA ARG A 306 3.95 -11.40 -11.93
C ARG A 306 5.19 -10.63 -12.37
N VAL A 307 5.33 -10.33 -13.67
CA VAL A 307 6.44 -9.52 -14.18
C VAL A 307 6.42 -8.12 -13.56
N ILE A 308 5.25 -7.47 -13.45
CA ILE A 308 5.13 -6.17 -12.80
C ILE A 308 5.50 -6.27 -11.31
N ALA A 309 4.92 -7.25 -10.59
CA ALA A 309 5.15 -7.46 -9.17
C ALA A 309 6.60 -7.82 -8.79
N ALA A 310 7.33 -8.47 -9.71
CA ALA A 310 8.75 -8.78 -9.52
C ALA A 310 9.64 -7.54 -9.65
N ASN A 311 9.27 -6.58 -10.49
CA ASN A 311 10.09 -5.40 -10.80
C ASN A 311 9.71 -4.14 -9.99
N LEU A 312 8.50 -4.09 -9.42
CA LEU A 312 8.02 -2.94 -8.66
C LEU A 312 7.66 -3.38 -7.24
N THR A 313 8.30 -2.77 -6.25
CA THR A 313 8.24 -3.20 -4.85
C THR A 313 7.21 -2.43 -4.01
N ASP A 314 6.81 -1.23 -4.44
CA ASP A 314 5.85 -0.39 -3.73
C ASP A 314 4.60 -0.08 -4.57
N THR A 315 3.47 0.14 -3.89
CA THR A 315 2.16 0.34 -4.52
C THR A 315 2.11 1.60 -5.38
N ARG A 316 2.81 2.69 -5.01
CA ARG A 316 2.81 3.94 -5.78
C ARG A 316 3.50 3.75 -7.13
N SER A 317 4.62 3.02 -7.15
CA SER A 317 5.31 2.65 -8.38
C SER A 317 4.46 1.75 -9.27
N ILE A 318 3.69 0.81 -8.69
CA ILE A 318 2.74 -0.04 -9.41
C ILE A 318 1.64 0.82 -10.04
N GLU A 319 0.98 1.69 -9.27
CA GLU A 319 -0.07 2.59 -9.77
C GLU A 319 0.43 3.51 -10.90
N GLY A 320 1.60 4.11 -10.72
CA GLY A 320 2.22 4.94 -11.75
C GLY A 320 2.53 4.19 -13.04
N PHE A 321 3.01 2.94 -12.91
CA PHE A 321 3.28 2.08 -14.06
C PHE A 321 1.98 1.67 -14.77
N LEU A 322 0.94 1.26 -14.05
CA LEU A 322 -0.34 0.88 -14.63
C LEU A 322 -1.02 2.04 -15.37
N LYS A 323 -0.92 3.27 -14.87
CA LYS A 323 -1.39 4.48 -15.60
C LYS A 323 -0.65 4.65 -16.92
N ARG A 324 0.68 4.43 -16.92
CA ARG A 324 1.47 4.46 -18.16
C ARG A 324 1.03 3.36 -19.13
N VAL A 325 0.84 2.12 -18.67
CA VAL A 325 0.33 1.02 -19.48
C VAL A 325 -1.03 1.39 -20.11
N SER A 326 -1.95 1.96 -19.34
CA SER A 326 -3.25 2.45 -19.83
C SER A 326 -3.09 3.50 -20.92
N THR A 327 -2.16 4.45 -20.75
CA THR A 327 -1.87 5.48 -21.78
C THR A 327 -1.33 4.86 -23.07
N GLU A 328 -0.43 3.88 -22.97
CA GLU A 328 0.13 3.17 -24.14
C GLU A 328 -0.93 2.37 -24.89
N ILE A 329 -1.84 1.69 -24.16
CA ILE A 329 -2.97 0.96 -24.77
C ILE A 329 -3.87 1.94 -25.53
N THR A 330 -4.17 3.10 -24.94
CA THR A 330 -5.02 4.12 -25.56
C THR A 330 -4.35 4.70 -26.82
N ALA A 331 -3.03 4.90 -26.79
CA ALA A 331 -2.26 5.43 -27.91
C ALA A 331 -2.08 4.41 -29.05
N ARG A 332 -2.12 3.10 -28.72
CA ARG A 332 -1.92 2.00 -29.68
C ARG A 332 -3.00 0.93 -29.51
N PRO A 333 -4.24 1.16 -30.00
CA PRO A 333 -5.32 0.21 -29.91
C PRO A 333 -4.95 -1.11 -30.58
N GLY A 334 -5.20 -2.25 -29.88
CA GLY A 334 -4.90 -3.59 -30.36
C GLY A 334 -3.54 -4.16 -29.90
N THR A 335 -2.76 -3.41 -29.16
CA THR A 335 -1.54 -3.95 -28.53
C THR A 335 -1.92 -4.93 -27.43
N GLY A 336 -1.55 -6.20 -27.56
CA GLY A 336 -1.76 -7.22 -26.51
C GLY A 336 -0.90 -6.93 -25.30
N LEU A 337 -1.48 -7.11 -24.08
CA LEU A 337 -0.79 -6.97 -22.80
C LEU A 337 0.06 -8.22 -22.48
N THR A 338 0.99 -8.55 -23.39
CA THR A 338 1.87 -9.71 -23.20
C THR A 338 2.98 -9.41 -22.17
N PRO A 339 3.56 -10.45 -21.53
CA PRO A 339 4.69 -10.27 -20.62
C PRO A 339 5.88 -9.55 -21.24
N GLU A 340 6.13 -9.78 -22.55
CA GLU A 340 7.21 -9.15 -23.33
C GLU A 340 6.97 -7.65 -23.49
N PHE A 341 5.72 -7.26 -23.81
CA PHE A 341 5.32 -5.86 -23.90
C PHE A 341 5.50 -5.15 -22.54
N ILE A 342 5.03 -5.74 -21.45
CA ILE A 342 5.20 -5.22 -20.09
C ILE A 342 6.68 -5.09 -19.74
N SER A 343 7.51 -6.09 -20.04
CA SER A 343 8.96 -6.06 -19.80
C SER A 343 9.63 -4.94 -20.59
N SER A 344 9.22 -4.70 -21.83
CA SER A 344 9.74 -3.61 -22.65
C SER A 344 9.43 -2.24 -22.06
N LEU A 345 8.20 -2.05 -21.53
CA LEU A 345 7.78 -0.81 -20.87
C LEU A 345 8.52 -0.59 -19.54
N LEU A 346 8.77 -1.64 -18.78
CA LEU A 346 9.57 -1.56 -17.54
C LEU A 346 11.01 -1.18 -17.87
N SER A 347 11.63 -1.78 -18.88
CA SER A 347 12.98 -1.45 -19.33
C SER A 347 13.08 -0.02 -19.87
N ALA A 348 12.05 0.47 -20.56
CA ALA A 348 11.96 1.86 -21.01
C ALA A 348 11.82 2.83 -19.82
N LYS A 349 11.15 2.43 -18.70
CA LYS A 349 11.10 3.22 -17.46
C LYS A 349 12.50 3.43 -16.87
N ILE A 350 13.35 2.40 -16.93
CA ILE A 350 14.74 2.50 -16.48
C ILE A 350 15.50 3.52 -17.35
N LYS A 351 15.25 3.55 -18.66
CA LYS A 351 15.85 4.51 -19.61
C LYS A 351 15.25 5.93 -19.51
N THR A 352 13.94 6.08 -19.20
CA THR A 352 13.26 7.40 -19.13
C THR A 352 13.37 8.07 -17.77
N ASN A 353 13.59 7.33 -16.67
CA ASN A 353 14.00 7.94 -15.40
C ASN A 353 15.43 8.55 -15.50
N VAL A 354 16.16 8.23 -16.58
CA VAL A 354 17.39 8.91 -17.01
C VAL A 354 17.06 10.15 -17.88
N ALA A 355 15.83 10.31 -18.43
CA ALA A 355 15.51 11.33 -19.45
C ALA A 355 14.44 12.37 -19.08
N VAL A 356 13.69 12.24 -17.97
CA VAL A 356 12.61 13.18 -17.60
C VAL A 356 12.77 13.68 -16.16
N GLY A 357 13.96 14.18 -15.84
CA GLY A 357 14.21 15.10 -14.75
C GLY A 357 14.73 16.37 -15.41
N GLY A 358 13.83 17.35 -15.65
CA GLY A 358 14.19 18.61 -16.26
C GLY A 358 15.28 19.34 -15.50
N GLU A 359 16.18 19.90 -16.26
CA GLU A 359 17.16 20.97 -15.96
C GLU A 359 17.91 20.88 -14.64
N ASN A 360 19.17 20.46 -14.74
CA ASN A 360 20.23 20.39 -13.73
C ASN A 360 20.40 19.07 -12.95
N GLN A 361 20.38 17.92 -13.63
CA GLN A 361 21.20 16.80 -13.21
C GLN A 361 22.11 16.40 -14.38
N LYS A 362 23.38 16.74 -14.24
CA LYS A 362 24.49 16.17 -15.04
C LYS A 362 24.26 14.67 -15.14
N THR A 363 24.26 14.14 -16.36
CA THR A 363 24.20 12.71 -16.68
C THR A 363 25.10 11.95 -15.71
N LYS A 364 24.50 11.16 -14.78
CA LYS A 364 25.29 10.23 -13.96
C LYS A 364 25.91 9.23 -14.92
N LYS A 365 27.20 9.37 -15.13
CA LYS A 365 28.05 8.46 -15.86
C LYS A 365 27.79 7.05 -15.33
N GLN A 366 27.50 6.09 -16.19
CA GLN A 366 27.44 4.68 -15.77
C GLN A 366 28.85 4.27 -15.35
N VAL A 367 29.13 4.33 -14.05
CA VAL A 367 30.42 3.99 -13.48
C VAL A 367 30.54 2.48 -13.43
N THR A 368 31.57 1.95 -14.05
CA THR A 368 31.90 0.52 -14.00
C THR A 368 32.64 0.17 -12.69
N PRO A 369 32.60 -1.09 -12.23
CA PRO A 369 33.38 -1.53 -11.06
C PRO A 369 34.86 -1.28 -11.19
N GLN A 370 35.39 -1.33 -12.41
CA GLN A 370 36.78 -1.06 -12.69
C GLN A 370 37.11 0.45 -12.51
N GLU A 371 36.23 1.34 -12.93
CA GLU A 371 36.40 2.78 -12.71
C GLU A 371 36.36 3.14 -11.22
N VAL A 372 35.53 2.47 -10.40
CA VAL A 372 35.52 2.64 -8.93
C VAL A 372 36.90 2.25 -8.35
N LEU A 373 37.43 1.11 -8.79
CA LEU A 373 38.71 0.64 -8.33
C LEU A 373 39.86 1.61 -8.71
N GLU A 374 39.82 2.17 -9.91
CA GLU A 374 40.79 3.15 -10.41
C GLU A 374 40.66 4.50 -9.71
N ALA A 375 39.44 4.99 -9.48
CA ALA A 375 39.22 6.26 -8.77
C ALA A 375 39.72 6.17 -7.31
N VAL A 376 39.42 5.06 -6.62
CA VAL A 376 39.92 4.83 -5.26
C VAL A 376 41.46 4.72 -5.26
N ALA A 377 42.02 4.01 -6.22
CA ALA A 377 43.48 3.88 -6.36
C ALA A 377 44.17 5.23 -6.58
N LEU A 378 43.58 6.07 -7.44
CA LEU A 378 44.04 7.44 -7.70
C LEU A 378 43.95 8.34 -6.46
N HIS A 379 42.80 8.35 -5.79
CA HIS A 379 42.55 9.18 -4.60
C HIS A 379 43.51 8.88 -3.45
N PHE A 380 43.84 7.60 -3.24
CA PHE A 380 44.78 7.18 -2.20
C PHE A 380 46.21 7.08 -2.69
N ASN A 381 46.50 7.48 -3.93
CA ASN A 381 47.81 7.43 -4.58
C ASN A 381 48.51 6.04 -4.51
N ILE A 382 47.72 5.00 -4.85
CA ILE A 382 48.18 3.60 -4.89
C ILE A 382 47.91 2.98 -6.26
N LYS A 383 48.69 1.98 -6.65
CA LYS A 383 48.44 1.25 -7.90
C LYS A 383 47.20 0.36 -7.73
N SER A 384 46.31 0.35 -8.73
CA SER A 384 45.10 -0.51 -8.72
C SER A 384 45.44 -2.01 -8.56
N THR A 385 46.62 -2.46 -9.07
CA THR A 385 47.12 -3.83 -8.88
C THR A 385 47.41 -4.15 -7.41
N ALA A 386 47.78 -3.17 -6.59
CA ALA A 386 48.03 -3.39 -5.16
C ALA A 386 46.69 -3.62 -4.40
N LEU A 387 45.56 -3.04 -4.86
CA LEU A 387 44.26 -3.31 -4.29
C LEU A 387 43.76 -4.74 -4.54
N LYS A 388 44.16 -5.33 -5.67
CA LYS A 388 43.88 -6.75 -6.01
C LYS A 388 44.84 -7.73 -5.34
N GLY A 389 46.00 -7.24 -4.87
CA GLY A 389 47.07 -8.08 -4.30
C GLY A 389 46.75 -8.60 -2.90
N PRO A 390 47.56 -9.57 -2.40
CA PRO A 390 47.36 -10.23 -1.11
C PRO A 390 47.73 -9.38 0.11
N LYS A 391 48.48 -8.28 -0.06
CA LYS A 391 48.96 -7.43 1.05
C LYS A 391 47.82 -6.93 1.95
N ARG A 392 48.07 -6.96 3.27
CA ARG A 392 47.08 -6.58 4.31
C ARG A 392 47.47 -5.31 5.08
N ASP A 393 48.53 -4.64 4.65
CA ASP A 393 49.02 -3.43 5.30
C ASP A 393 47.94 -2.33 5.30
N ARG A 394 47.84 -1.59 6.40
CA ARG A 394 46.79 -0.57 6.61
C ARG A 394 46.66 0.45 5.46
N PRO A 395 47.74 0.93 4.84
CA PRO A 395 47.67 1.84 3.68
C PRO A 395 47.00 1.24 2.44
N ILE A 396 46.97 -0.10 2.30
CA ILE A 396 46.34 -0.81 1.17
C ILE A 396 44.99 -1.40 1.58
N ALA A 397 44.87 -1.88 2.82
CA ALA A 397 43.65 -2.51 3.32
C ALA A 397 42.46 -1.52 3.39
N ARG A 398 42.70 -0.30 3.85
CA ARG A 398 41.66 0.73 4.02
C ARG A 398 41.08 1.19 2.68
N PRO A 399 41.84 1.61 1.67
CA PRO A 399 41.35 1.87 0.34
C PRO A 399 40.60 0.70 -0.30
N ARG A 400 41.07 -0.52 -0.09
CA ARG A 400 40.37 -1.73 -0.57
C ARG A 400 38.99 -1.88 0.06
N GLN A 401 38.86 -1.59 1.36
CA GLN A 401 37.56 -1.59 2.05
C GLN A 401 36.63 -0.50 1.51
N VAL A 402 37.17 0.66 1.10
CA VAL A 402 36.41 1.71 0.42
C VAL A 402 35.87 1.21 -0.93
N VAL A 403 36.67 0.46 -1.72
CA VAL A 403 36.15 -0.18 -2.95
C VAL A 403 35.01 -1.14 -2.63
N MET A 404 35.17 -2.01 -1.59
CA MET A 404 34.12 -2.94 -1.16
C MET A 404 32.85 -2.21 -0.82
N TYR A 405 32.93 -1.13 -0.05
CA TYR A 405 31.80 -0.29 0.33
C TYR A 405 31.12 0.34 -0.90
N LEU A 406 31.86 1.01 -1.78
CA LEU A 406 31.30 1.68 -2.95
C LEU A 406 30.67 0.71 -3.94
N CYS A 407 31.30 -0.43 -4.22
CA CYS A 407 30.73 -1.45 -5.10
C CYS A 407 29.47 -2.09 -4.51
N LYS A 408 29.42 -2.35 -3.19
CA LYS A 408 28.22 -2.89 -2.51
C LYS A 408 27.10 -1.86 -2.45
N THR A 409 27.36 -0.60 -2.09
CA THR A 409 26.32 0.41 -1.82
C THR A 409 25.86 1.17 -3.07
N GLU A 410 26.80 1.60 -3.93
CA GLU A 410 26.50 2.44 -5.09
C GLU A 410 26.21 1.62 -6.35
N LEU A 411 26.99 0.56 -6.60
CA LEU A 411 26.80 -0.32 -7.75
C LEU A 411 25.92 -1.53 -7.47
N ARG A 412 25.54 -1.77 -6.20
CA ARG A 412 24.70 -2.90 -5.75
C ARG A 412 25.20 -4.27 -6.24
N MET A 413 26.52 -4.44 -6.31
CA MET A 413 27.14 -5.70 -6.70
C MET A 413 26.95 -6.77 -5.64
N THR A 414 26.96 -8.05 -6.06
CA THR A 414 26.98 -9.18 -5.13
C THR A 414 28.33 -9.24 -4.41
N LEU A 415 28.38 -9.82 -3.21
CA LEU A 415 29.61 -9.93 -2.43
C LEU A 415 30.69 -10.77 -3.17
N ASP A 416 30.23 -11.77 -3.93
CA ASP A 416 31.13 -12.64 -4.72
C ASP A 416 31.73 -11.89 -5.91
N ASP A 417 30.97 -11.07 -6.62
CA ASP A 417 31.46 -10.23 -7.72
C ASP A 417 32.50 -9.22 -7.23
N VAL A 418 32.25 -8.58 -6.08
CA VAL A 418 33.20 -7.66 -5.47
C VAL A 418 34.44 -8.40 -5.01
N GLY A 419 34.31 -9.62 -4.49
CA GLY A 419 35.43 -10.51 -4.14
C GLY A 419 36.27 -10.84 -5.36
N GLY A 420 35.65 -11.20 -6.48
CA GLY A 420 36.29 -11.47 -7.76
C GLY A 420 37.06 -10.25 -8.30
N LEU A 421 36.46 -9.05 -8.27
CA LEU A 421 37.10 -7.79 -8.67
C LEU A 421 38.41 -7.51 -7.88
N LEU A 422 38.45 -7.91 -6.60
CA LEU A 422 39.54 -7.65 -5.66
C LEU A 422 40.51 -8.82 -5.51
N GLY A 423 40.59 -9.70 -6.52
CA GLY A 423 41.58 -10.79 -6.58
C GLY A 423 41.15 -12.07 -5.87
N GLY A 424 39.87 -12.42 -5.93
CA GLY A 424 39.32 -13.68 -5.41
C GLY A 424 39.15 -13.71 -3.88
N ARG A 425 38.67 -12.61 -3.29
CA ARG A 425 38.43 -12.52 -1.84
C ARG A 425 37.09 -13.14 -1.48
N ASP A 426 37.07 -13.79 -0.33
CA ASP A 426 35.90 -14.40 0.24
C ASP A 426 34.80 -13.34 0.54
N HIS A 427 33.54 -13.73 0.31
CA HIS A 427 32.35 -12.89 0.54
C HIS A 427 32.26 -12.35 1.99
N THR A 428 32.73 -13.12 3.00
CA THR A 428 32.80 -12.67 4.40
C THR A 428 33.79 -11.53 4.57
N THR A 429 34.93 -11.58 3.91
CA THR A 429 35.93 -10.50 3.93
C THR A 429 35.38 -9.23 3.28
N VAL A 430 34.63 -9.36 2.19
CA VAL A 430 33.95 -8.21 1.51
C VAL A 430 32.90 -7.61 2.40
N MET A 431 32.05 -8.42 3.02
CA MET A 431 31.01 -8.00 3.92
C MET A 431 31.56 -7.20 5.10
N TYR A 432 32.53 -7.78 5.83
CA TYR A 432 33.17 -7.10 6.95
C TYR A 432 33.89 -5.82 6.55
N GLY A 433 34.53 -5.81 5.37
CA GLY A 433 35.23 -4.62 4.87
C GLY A 433 34.25 -3.47 4.54
N ALA A 434 33.14 -3.77 3.94
CA ALA A 434 32.10 -2.78 3.62
C ALA A 434 31.41 -2.26 4.90
N ASP A 435 31.05 -3.13 5.83
CA ASP A 435 30.39 -2.77 7.09
C ASP A 435 31.32 -1.97 8.00
N PHE A 436 32.61 -2.26 8.00
CA PHE A 436 33.65 -1.48 8.69
C PHE A 436 33.67 -0.02 8.18
N ILE A 437 33.66 0.21 6.86
CA ILE A 437 33.65 1.57 6.29
C ILE A 437 32.32 2.26 6.62
N THR A 438 31.21 1.57 6.58
CA THR A 438 29.89 2.10 6.95
C THR A 438 29.90 2.68 8.38
N SER A 439 30.49 1.96 9.34
CA SER A 439 30.60 2.44 10.72
C SER A 439 31.62 3.57 10.87
N GLU A 440 32.77 3.49 10.19
CA GLU A 440 33.84 4.47 10.27
C GLU A 440 33.48 5.84 9.65
N ILE A 441 32.66 5.87 8.59
CA ILE A 441 32.18 7.10 7.97
C ILE A 441 31.38 7.96 8.98
N SER A 442 30.70 7.35 9.94
CA SER A 442 29.93 8.06 10.96
C SER A 442 30.82 8.76 12.02
N THR A 443 32.04 8.24 12.25
CA THR A 443 32.93 8.69 13.33
C THR A 443 34.19 9.39 12.84
N ASN A 444 34.63 9.13 11.59
CA ASN A 444 35.89 9.63 11.04
C ASN A 444 35.64 10.60 9.88
N MET A 445 35.74 11.91 10.18
CA MET A 445 35.47 13.00 9.21
C MET A 445 36.38 12.92 7.99
N ARG A 446 37.67 12.61 8.14
CA ARG A 446 38.63 12.49 7.00
C ARG A 446 38.28 11.37 6.05
N LEU A 447 37.81 10.23 6.57
CA LEU A 447 37.36 9.13 5.74
C LEU A 447 36.06 9.45 5.00
N ARG A 448 35.14 10.13 5.68
CA ARG A 448 33.89 10.65 5.07
C ARG A 448 34.20 11.55 3.90
N ASP A 449 35.06 12.57 4.09
CA ASP A 449 35.44 13.54 3.05
C ASP A 449 36.12 12.83 1.86
N SER A 450 36.97 11.83 2.13
CA SER A 450 37.60 11.01 1.09
C SER A 450 36.58 10.23 0.28
N VAL A 451 35.60 9.56 0.94
CA VAL A 451 34.55 8.78 0.26
C VAL A 451 33.61 9.70 -0.52
N GLU A 452 33.25 10.85 0.03
CA GLU A 452 32.42 11.86 -0.68
C GLU A 452 33.15 12.47 -1.87
N GLY A 453 34.46 12.76 -1.75
CA GLY A 453 35.29 13.20 -2.85
C GLY A 453 35.31 12.19 -4.01
N ILE A 454 35.56 10.91 -3.71
CA ILE A 454 35.55 9.84 -4.70
C ILE A 454 34.14 9.69 -5.34
N LYS A 455 33.08 9.78 -4.55
CA LYS A 455 31.71 9.77 -5.08
C LYS A 455 31.45 10.92 -6.02
N LYS A 456 31.91 12.12 -5.68
CA LYS A 456 31.78 13.30 -6.51
C LYS A 456 32.56 13.18 -7.83
N ASP A 457 33.76 12.59 -7.80
CA ASP A 457 34.57 12.39 -9.00
C ASP A 457 33.97 11.34 -9.95
N LEU A 458 33.31 10.31 -9.41
CA LEU A 458 32.72 9.24 -10.20
C LEU A 458 31.31 9.54 -10.71
N TRP A 459 30.48 10.11 -9.86
CA TRP A 459 29.05 10.32 -10.15
C TRP A 459 28.62 11.80 -10.27
N GLY A 460 29.50 12.73 -9.94
CA GLY A 460 29.30 14.19 -10.14
C GLY A 460 28.69 14.90 -8.98
#